data_cefc6814b6ec2fd46fde2735c59e3ff5
#
_entry.id   cefc6814b6ec2fd46fde2735c59e3ff5
#
_cell.length_a   1.000
_cell.length_b   1.000
_cell.length_c   1.000
_cell.angle_alpha   90.00
_cell.angle_beta   90.00
_cell.angle_gamma   90.00
#
_symmetry.space_group_name_H-M   'P 1'
#
loop_
_entity.id
_entity.type
_entity.pdbx_description
1 polymer ?
#
loop_
_entity_poly.entity_id
_entity_poly.type
_entity_poly.pdbx_seq_one_letter_code
_entity_poly.pdbx_strand_id
1 'polypeptide(L)'
;ENRSRPYGDIDGSYTQYAEGDIVLAKVTPCFENGNVCIMSGLYSGVGFGSSELFVLRPQKVLDRFLLYFLQHNGFKDAACSTMTGTGGLKRVSSSFIQNCYVPYPDMDIQKKIADYLDRKCSAIQFLICEKESLIADLEAYKKSLIFEVVTGKRRVV
;
A
#
# COMPACT_ATOMS: atom_id res chain seq x y z
N GLU A 1 13.03 -5.44 -0.13
CA GLU A 1 13.61 -6.78 -0.30
C GLU A 1 13.17 -7.69 0.85
N ASN A 2 12.49 -8.77 0.54
CA ASN A 2 12.19 -9.81 1.53
C ASN A 2 13.49 -10.58 1.83
N ARG A 3 14.00 -10.44 3.05
CA ARG A 3 15.17 -11.18 3.52
C ARG A 3 14.71 -12.28 4.45
N SER A 4 15.02 -13.54 4.16
CA SER A 4 14.83 -14.65 5.10
C SER A 4 15.99 -14.70 6.09
N ARG A 5 15.65 -14.87 7.37
CA ARG A 5 16.60 -15.06 8.48
C ARG A 5 16.14 -16.21 9.39
N PRO A 6 17.05 -16.89 10.11
CA PRO A 6 16.65 -17.83 11.14
C PRO A 6 15.77 -17.15 12.19
N TYR A 7 14.76 -17.88 12.68
CA TYR A 7 13.81 -17.33 13.67
C TYR A 7 14.50 -16.83 14.95
N GLY A 8 15.55 -17.52 15.38
CA GLY A 8 16.34 -17.16 16.58
C GLY A 8 17.11 -15.84 16.48
N ASP A 9 17.29 -15.32 15.25
CA ASP A 9 18.00 -14.05 15.02
C ASP A 9 17.04 -12.84 14.98
N ILE A 10 15.75 -13.09 15.23
CA ILE A 10 14.72 -12.03 15.19
C ILE A 10 14.51 -11.49 16.59
N ASP A 11 14.88 -10.23 16.77
CA ASP A 11 14.63 -9.49 18.00
C ASP A 11 13.13 -9.35 18.27
N GLY A 12 12.71 -9.48 19.53
CA GLY A 12 11.32 -9.33 19.98
C GLY A 12 10.70 -7.95 19.76
N SER A 13 11.44 -6.99 19.23
CA SER A 13 10.95 -5.66 18.85
C SER A 13 10.16 -5.65 17.54
N TYR A 14 10.20 -6.72 16.74
CA TYR A 14 9.50 -6.81 15.47
C TYR A 14 8.04 -7.27 15.63
N THR A 15 7.16 -6.73 14.78
CA THR A 15 5.77 -7.18 14.70
C THR A 15 5.69 -8.44 13.82
N GLN A 16 5.20 -9.53 14.38
CA GLN A 16 4.96 -10.77 13.64
C GLN A 16 3.61 -10.74 12.93
N TYR A 17 3.56 -11.25 11.70
CA TYR A 17 2.35 -11.48 10.92
C TYR A 17 2.41 -12.84 10.23
N ALA A 18 1.25 -13.32 9.80
CA ALA A 18 1.08 -14.60 9.12
C ALA A 18 0.54 -14.42 7.70
N GLU A 19 0.54 -15.51 6.94
CA GLU A 19 -0.13 -15.58 5.64
C GLU A 19 -1.60 -15.19 5.76
N GLY A 20 -2.09 -14.31 4.87
CA GLY A 20 -3.47 -13.79 4.89
C GLY A 20 -3.72 -12.64 5.86
N ASP A 21 -2.78 -12.28 6.73
CA ASP A 21 -2.92 -11.09 7.56
C ASP A 21 -2.85 -9.81 6.70
N ILE A 22 -3.60 -8.80 7.09
CA ILE A 22 -3.48 -7.46 6.52
C ILE A 22 -2.55 -6.64 7.40
N VAL A 23 -1.49 -6.12 6.78
CA VAL A 23 -0.51 -5.26 7.45
C VAL A 23 -0.76 -3.82 7.03
N LEU A 24 -1.01 -2.94 8.00
CA LEU A 24 -1.30 -1.53 7.82
C LEU A 24 -0.22 -0.70 8.53
N ALA A 25 0.39 0.25 7.84
CA ALA A 25 1.31 1.19 8.47
C ALA A 25 0.59 1.99 9.58
N LYS A 26 1.33 2.31 10.65
CA LYS A 26 0.80 3.03 11.82
C LYS A 26 1.18 4.51 11.82
N VAL A 27 2.32 4.84 11.23
CA VAL A 27 3.02 6.12 11.38
C VAL A 27 3.04 6.92 10.06
N THR A 28 3.08 8.26 10.18
CA THR A 28 3.34 9.18 9.07
C THR A 28 4.74 9.01 8.49
N PRO A 29 4.98 9.19 7.17
CA PRO A 29 3.96 9.43 6.14
C PRO A 29 3.34 8.15 5.58
N CYS A 30 3.79 6.98 6.04
CA CYS A 30 3.40 5.69 5.46
C CYS A 30 1.90 5.42 5.55
N PHE A 31 1.27 5.77 6.68
CA PHE A 31 -0.18 5.62 6.83
C PHE A 31 -0.94 6.55 5.86
N GLU A 32 -0.55 7.82 5.79
CA GLU A 32 -1.17 8.82 4.91
C GLU A 32 -1.03 8.45 3.43
N ASN A 33 0.08 7.82 3.06
CA ASN A 33 0.31 7.26 1.72
C ASN A 33 -0.53 6.01 1.43
N GLY A 34 -1.27 5.49 2.44
CA GLY A 34 -2.13 4.32 2.27
C GLY A 34 -1.36 3.00 2.20
N ASN A 35 -0.21 2.90 2.88
CA ASN A 35 0.58 1.68 2.90
C ASN A 35 -0.15 0.59 3.70
N VAL A 36 -0.85 -0.26 2.99
CA VAL A 36 -1.58 -1.43 3.48
C VAL A 36 -1.50 -2.55 2.45
N CYS A 37 -1.33 -3.79 2.89
CA CYS A 37 -1.31 -4.95 1.99
C CYS A 37 -1.76 -6.23 2.71
N ILE A 38 -2.24 -7.20 1.94
CA ILE A 38 -2.45 -8.57 2.39
C ILE A 38 -1.11 -9.30 2.27
N MET A 39 -0.70 -9.98 3.32
CA MET A 39 0.54 -10.74 3.33
C MET A 39 0.33 -12.09 2.63
N SER A 40 1.16 -12.36 1.62
CA SER A 40 1.10 -13.60 0.85
C SER A 40 2.47 -14.07 0.41
N GLY A 41 2.62 -15.38 0.17
CA GLY A 41 3.88 -15.97 -0.29
C GLY A 41 4.99 -15.93 0.75
N LEU A 42 4.64 -16.00 2.03
CA LEU A 42 5.59 -15.98 3.14
C LEU A 42 6.32 -17.31 3.27
N TYR A 43 7.64 -17.26 3.40
CA TYR A 43 8.42 -18.44 3.74
C TYR A 43 8.00 -18.97 5.13
N SER A 44 7.63 -20.25 5.21
CA SER A 44 7.08 -20.88 6.42
C SER A 44 5.77 -20.25 6.95
N GLY A 45 5.05 -19.46 6.14
CA GLY A 45 3.75 -18.87 6.50
C GLY A 45 3.80 -17.75 7.52
N VAL A 46 4.99 -17.28 7.91
CA VAL A 46 5.17 -16.18 8.87
C VAL A 46 6.16 -15.14 8.36
N GLY A 47 5.97 -13.91 8.80
CA GLY A 47 6.88 -12.80 8.52
C GLY A 47 7.00 -11.86 9.71
N PHE A 48 7.98 -10.98 9.64
CA PHE A 48 8.29 -10.00 10.69
C PHE A 48 8.52 -8.64 10.05
N GLY A 49 7.99 -7.60 10.67
CA GLY A 49 8.12 -6.23 10.20
C GLY A 49 8.33 -5.26 11.34
N SER A 50 8.39 -3.99 11.00
CA SER A 50 8.56 -2.90 11.96
C SER A 50 7.49 -2.93 13.06
N SER A 51 7.83 -2.49 14.26
CA SER A 51 6.88 -2.21 15.36
C SER A 51 5.85 -1.12 15.00
N GLU A 52 6.09 -0.37 13.93
CA GLU A 52 5.20 0.67 13.41
C GLU A 52 4.13 0.13 12.42
N LEU A 53 3.71 -1.12 12.64
CA LEU A 53 2.67 -1.79 11.86
C LEU A 53 1.51 -2.22 12.75
N PHE A 54 0.28 -2.12 12.23
CA PHE A 54 -0.87 -2.87 12.70
C PHE A 54 -0.96 -4.16 11.91
N VAL A 55 -1.27 -5.26 12.59
CA VAL A 55 -1.59 -6.54 11.98
C VAL A 55 -3.06 -6.85 12.23
N LEU A 56 -3.83 -6.93 11.17
CA LEU A 56 -5.26 -7.23 11.20
C LEU A 56 -5.47 -8.62 10.64
N ARG A 57 -6.09 -9.49 11.42
CA ARG A 57 -6.38 -10.88 11.02
C ARG A 57 -7.87 -11.05 10.71
N PRO A 58 -8.26 -11.04 9.43
CA PRO A 58 -9.65 -11.24 9.05
C PRO A 58 -10.13 -12.65 9.48
N GLN A 59 -11.26 -12.74 10.17
CA GLN A 59 -11.86 -14.03 10.56
C GLN A 59 -13.21 -14.31 9.91
N LYS A 60 -14.06 -13.28 9.84
CA LYS A 60 -15.43 -13.37 9.30
C LYS A 60 -15.68 -12.37 8.18
N VAL A 61 -14.67 -11.66 7.75
CA VAL A 61 -14.70 -10.68 6.65
C VAL A 61 -13.70 -11.12 5.58
N LEU A 62 -14.07 -10.94 4.31
CA LEU A 62 -13.14 -11.23 3.21
C LEU A 62 -11.95 -10.26 3.27
N ASP A 63 -10.74 -10.79 3.22
CA ASP A 63 -9.49 -10.04 3.30
C ASP A 63 -9.38 -8.93 2.25
N ARG A 64 -9.69 -9.22 0.97
CA ARG A 64 -9.70 -8.24 -0.13
C ARG A 64 -10.75 -7.14 0.07
N PHE A 65 -11.94 -7.50 0.59
CA PHE A 65 -12.96 -6.50 0.91
C PHE A 65 -12.49 -5.56 2.03
N LEU A 66 -11.91 -6.13 3.09
CA LEU A 66 -11.34 -5.34 4.19
C LEU A 66 -10.16 -4.48 3.72
N LEU A 67 -9.31 -4.99 2.83
CA LEU A 67 -8.22 -4.21 2.21
C LEU A 67 -8.76 -2.95 1.52
N TYR A 68 -9.80 -3.08 0.68
CA TYR A 68 -10.41 -1.93 0.01
C TYR A 68 -11.07 -0.95 0.99
N PHE A 69 -11.68 -1.47 2.05
CA PHE A 69 -12.20 -0.60 3.11
C PHE A 69 -11.09 0.21 3.77
N LEU A 70 -9.93 -0.37 4.04
CA LEU A 70 -8.79 0.33 4.65
C LEU A 70 -8.12 1.33 3.70
N GLN A 71 -8.31 1.18 2.40
CA GLN A 71 -7.74 2.08 1.38
C GLN A 71 -8.62 3.29 1.08
N HIS A 72 -9.91 3.30 1.43
CA HIS A 72 -10.78 4.41 1.07
C HIS A 72 -10.50 5.66 1.91
N ASN A 73 -10.69 6.84 1.31
CA ASN A 73 -10.33 8.12 1.93
C ASN A 73 -11.06 8.37 3.25
N GLY A 74 -12.36 8.03 3.36
CA GLY A 74 -13.11 8.23 4.58
C GLY A 74 -12.53 7.49 5.80
N PHE A 75 -12.02 6.28 5.62
CA PHE A 75 -11.29 5.57 6.69
C PHE A 75 -9.97 6.29 7.00
N LYS A 76 -9.19 6.64 5.97
CA LYS A 76 -7.90 7.31 6.16
C LYS A 76 -8.05 8.66 6.88
N ASP A 77 -9.01 9.48 6.46
CA ASP A 77 -9.27 10.80 7.05
C ASP A 77 -9.69 10.67 8.52
N ALA A 78 -10.61 9.75 8.81
CA ALA A 78 -11.02 9.46 10.17
C ALA A 78 -9.86 8.96 11.05
N ALA A 79 -9.02 8.07 10.53
CA ALA A 79 -7.84 7.59 11.25
C ALA A 79 -6.81 8.72 11.46
N CYS A 80 -6.54 9.53 10.45
CA CYS A 80 -5.62 10.68 10.54
C CYS A 80 -6.08 11.70 11.60
N SER A 81 -7.38 11.91 11.77
CA SER A 81 -7.91 12.79 12.82
C SER A 81 -7.58 12.33 14.25
N THR A 82 -7.27 11.05 14.44
CA THR A 82 -6.88 10.46 15.73
C THR A 82 -5.38 10.43 15.97
N MET A 83 -4.59 10.89 15.01
CA MET A 83 -3.15 10.80 15.10
C MET A 83 -2.56 11.67 16.20
N THR A 84 -1.66 11.08 16.96
CA THR A 84 -0.88 11.76 18.01
C THR A 84 0.61 11.59 17.76
N GLY A 85 1.41 12.55 18.22
CA GLY A 85 2.87 12.53 18.09
C GLY A 85 3.43 13.92 17.84
N THR A 86 4.76 14.04 17.87
CA THR A 86 5.51 15.29 17.69
C THR A 86 6.56 15.13 16.59
N GLY A 87 7.09 16.26 16.11
CA GLY A 87 8.22 16.26 15.16
C GLY A 87 7.94 15.59 13.80
N GLY A 88 6.69 15.61 13.34
CA GLY A 88 6.33 14.99 12.05
C GLY A 88 6.10 13.46 12.12
N LEU A 89 6.37 12.83 13.25
CA LEU A 89 6.12 11.39 13.48
C LEU A 89 4.81 11.21 14.26
N LYS A 90 3.69 11.24 13.56
CA LYS A 90 2.38 10.99 14.16
C LYS A 90 1.98 9.54 13.96
N ARG A 91 1.21 8.99 14.90
CA ARG A 91 0.71 7.61 14.87
C ARG A 91 -0.79 7.57 15.01
N VAL A 92 -1.43 6.72 14.21
CA VAL A 92 -2.86 6.43 14.35
C VAL A 92 -3.12 5.77 15.69
N SER A 93 -4.20 6.16 16.34
CA SER A 93 -4.62 5.56 17.61
C SER A 93 -4.98 4.08 17.45
N SER A 94 -4.38 3.23 18.28
CA SER A 94 -4.76 1.80 18.34
C SER A 94 -6.22 1.61 18.73
N SER A 95 -6.74 2.47 19.60
CA SER A 95 -8.15 2.44 20.01
C SER A 95 -9.09 2.77 18.85
N PHE A 96 -8.70 3.64 17.92
CA PHE A 96 -9.47 3.88 16.72
C PHE A 96 -9.58 2.62 15.87
N ILE A 97 -8.46 1.96 15.59
CA ILE A 97 -8.44 0.72 14.78
C ILE A 97 -9.30 -0.38 15.42
N GLN A 98 -9.22 -0.54 16.75
CA GLN A 98 -9.97 -1.57 17.49
C GLN A 98 -11.48 -1.31 17.52
N ASN A 99 -11.91 -0.05 17.44
CA ASN A 99 -13.31 0.35 17.53
C ASN A 99 -13.89 0.86 16.21
N CYS A 100 -13.15 0.72 15.10
CA CYS A 100 -13.61 1.15 13.80
C CYS A 100 -14.74 0.25 13.29
N TYR A 101 -15.85 0.88 12.87
CA TYR A 101 -16.97 0.16 12.26
C TYR A 101 -16.67 -0.14 10.81
N VAL A 102 -16.71 -1.42 10.46
CA VAL A 102 -16.55 -1.91 9.10
C VAL A 102 -17.93 -2.34 8.59
N PRO A 103 -18.35 -1.92 7.38
CA PRO A 103 -19.55 -2.48 6.73
C PRO A 103 -19.42 -4.00 6.63
N TYR A 104 -20.49 -4.71 6.98
CA TYR A 104 -20.45 -6.17 7.03
C TYR A 104 -21.63 -6.79 6.24
N PRO A 105 -21.63 -6.64 4.89
CA PRO A 105 -22.61 -7.35 4.06
C PRO A 105 -22.30 -8.85 4.00
N ASP A 106 -23.24 -9.64 3.47
CA ASP A 106 -23.04 -11.06 3.28
C ASP A 106 -21.77 -11.36 2.47
N MET A 107 -21.17 -12.53 2.71
CA MET A 107 -19.89 -12.93 2.11
C MET A 107 -19.94 -12.90 0.58
N ASP A 108 -21.07 -13.28 -0.04
CA ASP A 108 -21.25 -13.23 -1.50
C ASP A 108 -21.21 -11.79 -2.04
N ILE A 109 -21.74 -10.84 -1.27
CA ILE A 109 -21.70 -9.42 -1.62
C ILE A 109 -20.28 -8.88 -1.46
N GLN A 110 -19.59 -9.22 -0.35
CA GLN A 110 -18.19 -8.85 -0.15
C GLN A 110 -17.31 -9.32 -1.30
N LYS A 111 -17.49 -10.57 -1.73
CA LYS A 111 -16.76 -11.16 -2.85
C LYS A 111 -17.04 -10.44 -4.17
N LYS A 112 -18.31 -10.17 -4.48
CA LYS A 112 -18.69 -9.42 -5.70
C LYS A 112 -18.07 -8.02 -5.73
N ILE A 113 -18.05 -7.33 -4.60
CA ILE A 113 -17.42 -6.00 -4.48
C ILE A 113 -15.91 -6.12 -4.70
N ALA A 114 -15.24 -7.05 -4.02
CA ALA A 114 -13.80 -7.25 -4.15
C ALA A 114 -13.41 -7.60 -5.59
N ASP A 115 -14.10 -8.57 -6.21
CA ASP A 115 -13.85 -8.99 -7.60
C ASP A 115 -14.09 -7.86 -8.63
N TYR A 116 -15.06 -6.98 -8.36
CA TYR A 116 -15.29 -5.81 -9.20
C TYR A 116 -14.14 -4.80 -9.06
N LEU A 117 -13.73 -4.51 -7.81
CA LEU A 117 -12.66 -3.55 -7.54
C LEU A 117 -11.31 -4.08 -8.05
N ASP A 118 -10.99 -5.35 -7.87
CA ASP A 118 -9.77 -5.96 -8.41
C ASP A 118 -9.64 -5.74 -9.92
N ARG A 119 -10.70 -6.03 -10.67
CA ARG A 119 -10.70 -5.83 -12.13
C ARG A 119 -10.54 -4.36 -12.52
N LYS A 120 -11.25 -3.45 -11.83
CA LYS A 120 -11.22 -2.02 -12.15
C LYS A 120 -9.88 -1.40 -11.75
N CYS A 121 -9.40 -1.68 -10.56
CA CYS A 121 -8.12 -1.15 -10.08
C CYS A 121 -6.94 -1.68 -10.90
N SER A 122 -6.95 -2.97 -11.27
CA SER A 122 -5.92 -3.53 -12.16
C SER A 122 -5.91 -2.88 -13.54
N ALA A 123 -7.08 -2.65 -14.13
CA ALA A 123 -7.17 -1.97 -15.43
C ALA A 123 -6.69 -0.50 -15.34
N ILE A 124 -7.04 0.20 -14.26
CA ILE A 124 -6.57 1.57 -14.03
C ILE A 124 -5.05 1.59 -13.82
N GLN A 125 -4.52 0.66 -13.01
CA GLN A 125 -3.07 0.58 -12.76
C GLN A 125 -2.29 0.28 -14.04
N PHE A 126 -2.80 -0.60 -14.90
CA PHE A 126 -2.20 -0.85 -16.22
C PHE A 126 -2.12 0.44 -17.05
N LEU A 127 -3.22 1.20 -17.13
CA LEU A 127 -3.23 2.47 -17.88
C LEU A 127 -2.27 3.52 -17.26
N ILE A 128 -2.14 3.56 -15.94
CA ILE A 128 -1.19 4.44 -15.25
C ILE A 128 0.23 4.08 -15.69
N CYS A 129 0.62 2.80 -15.62
CA CYS A 129 1.95 2.35 -16.02
C CYS A 129 2.26 2.66 -17.51
N GLU A 130 1.27 2.49 -18.42
CA GLU A 130 1.46 2.87 -19.82
C GLU A 130 1.72 4.38 -19.99
N LYS A 131 0.98 5.21 -19.24
CA LYS A 131 1.17 6.67 -19.31
C LYS A 131 2.50 7.12 -18.70
N GLU A 132 2.93 6.50 -17.61
CA GLU A 132 4.24 6.77 -17.01
C GLU A 132 5.38 6.39 -17.96
N SER A 133 5.28 5.26 -18.65
CA SER A 133 6.24 4.86 -19.70
C SER A 133 6.28 5.88 -20.84
N LEU A 134 5.12 6.32 -21.33
CA LEU A 134 5.05 7.33 -22.38
C LEU A 134 5.67 8.67 -21.95
N ILE A 135 5.44 9.10 -20.71
CA ILE A 135 6.05 10.31 -20.17
C ILE A 135 7.58 10.18 -20.15
N ALA A 136 8.11 9.04 -19.70
CA ALA A 136 9.55 8.79 -19.68
C ALA A 136 10.16 8.83 -21.11
N ASP A 137 9.48 8.25 -22.09
CA ASP A 137 9.91 8.29 -23.49
C ASP A 137 9.92 9.71 -24.07
N LEU A 138 8.89 10.49 -23.76
CA LEU A 138 8.82 11.91 -24.18
C LEU A 138 9.91 12.76 -23.53
N GLU A 139 10.22 12.52 -22.25
CA GLU A 139 11.32 13.20 -21.56
C GLU A 139 12.69 12.84 -22.18
N ALA A 140 12.89 11.57 -22.51
CA ALA A 140 14.10 11.11 -23.18
C ALA A 140 14.23 11.75 -24.58
N TYR A 141 13.14 11.76 -25.35
CA TYR A 141 13.11 12.41 -26.66
C TYR A 141 13.40 13.91 -26.57
N LYS A 142 12.80 14.61 -25.62
CA LYS A 142 13.06 16.04 -25.36
C LYS A 142 14.54 16.30 -25.11
N LYS A 143 15.19 15.47 -24.26
CA LYS A 143 16.63 15.59 -23.96
C LYS A 143 17.47 15.35 -25.20
N SER A 144 17.17 14.33 -26.01
CA SER A 144 17.86 14.03 -27.28
C SER A 144 17.73 15.18 -28.29
N LEU A 145 16.51 15.69 -28.45
CA LEU A 145 16.25 16.80 -29.37
C LEU A 145 17.05 18.07 -28.99
N ILE A 146 17.06 18.43 -27.72
CA ILE A 146 17.85 19.56 -27.24
C ILE A 146 19.34 19.35 -27.53
N PHE A 147 19.87 18.17 -27.23
CA PHE A 147 21.25 17.83 -27.49
C PHE A 147 21.60 17.92 -29.00
N GLU A 148 20.78 17.33 -29.87
CA GLU A 148 21.01 17.32 -31.31
C GLU A 148 21.03 18.73 -31.90
N VAL A 149 20.09 19.58 -31.48
CA VAL A 149 19.98 20.95 -31.98
C VAL A 149 21.12 21.83 -31.46
N VAL A 150 21.39 21.81 -30.16
CA VAL A 150 22.43 22.67 -29.53
C VAL A 150 23.83 22.28 -29.97
N THR A 151 24.07 20.98 -30.25
CA THR A 151 25.38 20.52 -30.75
C THR A 151 25.52 20.59 -32.28
N GLY A 152 24.52 21.10 -32.99
CA GLY A 152 24.57 21.22 -34.46
C GLY A 152 24.39 19.89 -35.23
N LYS A 153 24.07 18.81 -34.55
CA LYS A 153 23.78 17.51 -35.16
C LYS A 153 22.46 17.55 -35.96
N ARG A 154 21.57 18.41 -35.59
CA ARG A 154 20.29 18.66 -36.28
C ARG A 154 20.13 20.13 -36.59
N ARG A 155 19.92 20.48 -37.85
CA ARG A 155 19.67 21.86 -38.27
C ARG A 155 18.24 22.24 -37.96
N VAL A 156 18.08 23.48 -37.48
CA VAL A 156 16.77 24.11 -37.22
C VAL A 156 16.43 25.04 -38.36
N VAL A 157 16.43 24.59 -39.56
CA VAL A 157 16.15 25.26 -40.88
C VAL A 157 17.29 25.12 -41.86
#